data_7e76b26a26e070803399302549c466fb
#
_entry.id   7e76b26a26e070803399302549c466fb
#
_cell.length_a   1.000
_cell.length_b   1.000
_cell.length_c   1.000
_cell.angle_alpha   90.00
_cell.angle_beta   90.00
_cell.angle_gamma   90.00
#
_symmetry.space_group_name_H-M   'P 1'
#
loop_
_entity.id
_entity.type
_entity.pdbx_description
1 polymer ?
#
loop_
_entity_poly.entity_id
_entity_poly.type
_entity_poly.pdbx_seq_one_letter_code
_entity_poly.pdbx_strand_id
1 'polypeptide(L)'
;DPANIGAQIKSPVELLAGMQRTLQMDFVDKTPVLYAQKLLGQTLFNPPNVAGWPSGTAWIDSSSLLTRMQLPKVLFRNEMLAASVKESGDANEETVKRKSKFEVTMNWEKFASFFDSFSEQELTEALASHLIQVPINSSLLKQIDKQGNASGRVERVKQLAVALMSIPEYQVC
;
A
#
# COMPACT_ATOMS: atom_id res chain seq x y z
N ASP A 1 -12.45 -6.26 -19.88
CA ASP A 1 -11.67 -6.87 -20.96
C ASP A 1 -10.29 -7.26 -20.41
N PRO A 2 -9.85 -8.52 -20.57
CA PRO A 2 -8.54 -8.98 -20.10
C PRO A 2 -7.36 -8.13 -20.63
N ALA A 3 -7.51 -7.51 -21.79
CA ALA A 3 -6.49 -6.62 -22.37
C ALA A 3 -6.24 -5.35 -21.54
N ASN A 4 -7.15 -4.99 -20.65
CA ASN A 4 -7.05 -3.79 -19.81
C ASN A 4 -6.49 -4.08 -18.40
N ILE A 5 -6.27 -5.35 -18.06
CA ILE A 5 -5.69 -5.70 -16.76
C ILE A 5 -4.25 -5.20 -16.70
N GLY A 6 -3.95 -4.39 -15.70
CA GLY A 6 -2.62 -3.76 -15.53
C GLY A 6 -2.36 -2.53 -16.41
N ALA A 7 -3.35 -2.11 -17.21
CA ALA A 7 -3.19 -0.94 -18.07
C ALA A 7 -3.33 0.40 -17.32
N GLN A 8 -3.92 0.38 -16.13
CA GLN A 8 -4.17 1.57 -15.34
C GLN A 8 -3.34 1.60 -14.06
N ILE A 9 -2.67 2.71 -13.80
CA ILE A 9 -2.03 2.96 -12.52
C ILE A 9 -3.10 3.39 -11.52
N LYS A 10 -3.16 2.70 -10.38
CA LYS A 10 -4.07 3.06 -9.28
C LYS A 10 -3.87 4.52 -8.89
N SER A 11 -4.93 5.28 -8.87
CA SER A 11 -4.88 6.61 -8.27
C SER A 11 -4.51 6.51 -6.77
N PRO A 12 -4.01 7.58 -6.14
CA PRO A 12 -3.70 7.57 -4.71
C PRO A 12 -4.84 7.07 -3.83
N VAL A 13 -6.06 7.48 -4.13
CA VAL A 13 -7.25 7.06 -3.37
C VAL A 13 -7.58 5.59 -3.60
N GLU A 14 -7.48 5.10 -4.84
CA GLU A 14 -7.65 3.66 -5.14
C GLU A 14 -6.62 2.80 -4.43
N LEU A 15 -5.36 3.25 -4.37
CA LEU A 15 -4.30 2.57 -3.64
C LEU A 15 -4.62 2.47 -2.15
N LEU A 16 -4.92 3.60 -1.49
CA LEU A 16 -5.22 3.66 -0.05
C LEU A 16 -6.50 2.88 0.30
N ALA A 17 -7.58 3.09 -0.45
CA ALA A 17 -8.85 2.41 -0.21
C ALA A 17 -8.76 0.91 -0.55
N GLY A 18 -8.00 0.54 -1.57
CA GLY A 18 -7.72 -0.85 -1.91
C GLY A 18 -7.02 -1.58 -0.77
N MET A 19 -5.94 -1.02 -0.23
CA MET A 19 -5.25 -1.58 0.94
C MET A 19 -6.17 -1.72 2.14
N GLN A 20 -6.92 -0.66 2.46
CA GLN A 20 -7.86 -0.66 3.59
C GLN A 20 -8.92 -1.75 3.45
N ARG A 21 -9.53 -1.90 2.29
CA ARG A 21 -10.60 -2.88 2.03
C ARG A 21 -10.07 -4.32 2.03
N THR A 22 -8.97 -4.56 1.32
CA THR A 22 -8.39 -5.90 1.18
C THR A 22 -7.97 -6.47 2.54
N LEU A 23 -7.41 -5.62 3.39
CA LEU A 23 -6.89 -6.03 4.69
C LEU A 23 -7.87 -5.76 5.85
N GLN A 24 -9.06 -5.22 5.55
CA GLN A 24 -10.07 -4.84 6.55
C GLN A 24 -9.46 -3.96 7.67
N MET A 25 -8.67 -2.95 7.27
CA MET A 25 -7.96 -2.07 8.20
C MET A 25 -8.89 -1.00 8.76
N ASP A 26 -8.77 -0.73 10.06
CA ASP A 26 -9.36 0.41 10.73
C ASP A 26 -8.27 1.40 11.14
N PHE A 27 -8.45 2.66 10.76
CA PHE A 27 -7.56 3.75 11.14
C PHE A 27 -8.06 4.41 12.44
N VAL A 28 -7.24 4.39 13.46
CA VAL A 28 -7.53 5.05 14.75
C VAL A 28 -7.60 6.56 14.56
N ASP A 29 -6.63 7.14 13.84
CA ASP A 29 -6.65 8.53 13.37
C ASP A 29 -6.65 8.56 11.83
N LYS A 30 -7.53 9.35 11.25
CA LYS A 30 -7.65 9.53 9.79
C LYS A 30 -6.74 10.64 9.25
N THR A 31 -6.15 11.45 10.12
CA THR A 31 -5.27 12.56 9.72
C THR A 31 -4.08 12.10 8.88
N PRO A 32 -3.37 10.99 9.22
CA PRO A 32 -2.29 10.48 8.39
C PRO A 32 -2.74 10.00 7.01
N VAL A 33 -3.98 9.52 6.87
CA VAL A 33 -4.54 9.11 5.56
C VAL A 33 -4.73 10.34 4.66
N LEU A 34 -5.23 11.45 5.20
CA LEU A 34 -5.35 12.71 4.46
C LEU A 34 -3.97 13.27 4.09
N TYR A 35 -3.00 13.13 4.98
CA TYR A 35 -1.62 13.52 4.71
C TYR A 35 -1.00 12.68 3.58
N ALA A 36 -1.22 11.36 3.59
CA ALA A 36 -0.78 10.49 2.50
C ALA A 36 -1.43 10.84 1.15
N GLN A 37 -2.73 11.17 1.13
CA GLN A 37 -3.40 11.66 -0.08
C GLN A 37 -2.71 12.92 -0.64
N LYS A 38 -2.37 13.88 0.23
CA LYS A 38 -1.66 15.11 -0.14
C LYS A 38 -0.28 14.81 -0.71
N LEU A 39 0.50 13.92 -0.06
CA LEU A 39 1.83 13.50 -0.52
C LEU A 39 1.79 12.80 -1.88
N LEU A 40 0.75 12.01 -2.11
CA LEU A 40 0.55 11.26 -3.35
C LEU A 40 -0.12 12.08 -4.47
N GLY A 41 -0.54 13.32 -4.17
CA GLY A 41 -1.08 14.25 -5.15
C GLY A 41 -2.60 14.15 -5.40
N GLN A 42 -3.35 13.42 -4.55
CA GLN A 42 -4.81 13.35 -4.66
C GLN A 42 -5.50 13.55 -3.30
N THR A 43 -5.89 14.77 -3.00
CA THR A 43 -6.74 15.05 -1.84
C THR A 43 -8.20 15.09 -2.27
N LEU A 44 -9.01 14.14 -1.78
CA LEU A 44 -10.44 14.06 -2.13
C LEU A 44 -11.15 15.39 -1.90
N PHE A 45 -12.03 15.73 -2.84
CA PHE A 45 -12.82 16.98 -2.86
C PHE A 45 -11.98 18.28 -3.00
N ASN A 46 -10.67 18.16 -3.22
CA ASN A 46 -9.79 19.31 -3.41
C ASN A 46 -8.88 19.12 -4.66
N PRO A 47 -9.43 19.15 -5.89
CA PRO A 47 -8.66 19.00 -7.11
C PRO A 47 -7.71 20.21 -7.28
N PRO A 48 -6.55 20.04 -7.96
CA PRO A 48 -5.57 21.10 -8.13
C PRO A 48 -6.07 22.25 -9.03
N ASN A 49 -7.03 21.98 -9.89
CA ASN A 49 -7.63 22.95 -10.80
C ASN A 49 -8.99 22.46 -11.30
N VAL A 50 -9.64 23.25 -12.14
CA VAL A 50 -10.98 22.96 -12.72
C VAL A 50 -11.01 21.75 -13.66
N ALA A 51 -9.85 21.30 -14.16
CA ALA A 51 -9.75 20.08 -14.98
C ALA A 51 -9.72 18.79 -14.13
N GLY A 52 -9.63 18.92 -12.80
CA GLY A 52 -9.58 17.79 -11.89
C GLY A 52 -8.15 17.32 -11.58
N TRP A 53 -8.01 16.02 -11.22
CA TRP A 53 -6.73 15.41 -10.95
C TRP A 53 -6.10 14.82 -12.20
N PRO A 54 -4.78 14.64 -12.21
CA PRO A 54 -4.09 13.90 -13.26
C PRO A 54 -4.57 12.45 -13.34
N SER A 55 -4.18 11.72 -14.38
CA SER A 55 -4.50 10.31 -14.56
C SER A 55 -3.32 9.52 -15.14
N GLY A 56 -3.42 8.21 -15.11
CA GLY A 56 -2.42 7.30 -15.68
C GLY A 56 -1.01 7.53 -15.13
N THR A 57 -0.02 7.65 -16.00
CA THR A 57 1.40 7.82 -15.62
C THR A 57 1.69 9.10 -14.84
N ALA A 58 0.83 10.12 -14.94
CA ALA A 58 1.00 11.38 -14.20
C ALA A 58 0.84 11.22 -12.66
N TRP A 59 0.37 10.07 -12.18
CA TRP A 59 0.40 9.72 -10.75
C TRP A 59 1.79 9.31 -10.23
N ILE A 60 2.74 9.08 -11.13
CA ILE A 60 4.05 8.52 -10.78
C ILE A 60 5.15 9.52 -11.13
N ASP A 61 5.79 10.02 -10.11
CA ASP A 61 7.11 10.63 -10.13
C ASP A 61 8.05 9.90 -9.15
N SER A 62 9.30 10.30 -9.09
CA SER A 62 10.29 9.63 -8.22
C SER A 62 9.92 9.65 -6.73
N SER A 63 9.28 10.72 -6.27
CA SER A 63 8.88 10.90 -4.87
C SER A 63 7.62 10.10 -4.55
N SER A 64 6.60 10.21 -5.40
CA SER A 64 5.34 9.51 -5.22
C SER A 64 5.50 8.00 -5.35
N LEU A 65 6.35 7.51 -6.28
CA LEU A 65 6.65 6.09 -6.42
C LEU A 65 7.30 5.54 -5.16
N LEU A 66 8.33 6.20 -4.63
CA LEU A 66 8.97 5.78 -3.39
C LEU A 66 7.98 5.73 -2.23
N THR A 67 7.16 6.76 -2.09
CA THR A 67 6.11 6.82 -1.07
C THR A 67 5.12 5.68 -1.22
N ARG A 68 4.65 5.38 -2.44
CA ARG A 68 3.72 4.27 -2.72
C ARG A 68 4.30 2.92 -2.33
N MET A 69 5.56 2.66 -2.65
CA MET A 69 6.23 1.39 -2.31
C MET A 69 6.54 1.25 -0.81
N GLN A 70 6.73 2.36 -0.08
CA GLN A 70 6.95 2.34 1.36
C GLN A 70 5.65 2.28 2.17
N LEU A 71 4.54 2.73 1.61
CA LEU A 71 3.27 2.87 2.30
C LEU A 71 2.78 1.58 2.99
N PRO A 72 2.83 0.37 2.37
CA PRO A 72 2.46 -0.87 3.05
C PRO A 72 3.26 -1.10 4.32
N LYS A 73 4.58 -0.92 4.26
CA LYS A 73 5.48 -1.10 5.40
C LYS A 73 5.17 -0.12 6.53
N VAL A 74 4.92 1.14 6.19
CA VAL A 74 4.57 2.20 7.15
C VAL A 74 3.25 1.89 7.85
N LEU A 75 2.22 1.48 7.09
CA LEU A 75 0.91 1.11 7.64
C LEU A 75 1.02 -0.09 8.58
N PHE A 76 1.72 -1.14 8.18
CA PHE A 76 1.78 -2.38 8.96
C PHE A 76 2.67 -2.32 10.19
N ARG A 77 3.59 -1.38 10.24
CA ARG A 77 4.46 -1.15 11.41
C ARG A 77 3.99 -0.02 12.30
N ASN A 78 2.89 0.64 11.94
CA ASN A 78 2.43 1.85 12.62
C ASN A 78 3.56 2.92 12.70
N GLU A 79 4.31 3.03 11.62
CA GLU A 79 5.44 3.96 11.49
C GLU A 79 5.00 5.32 10.93
N MET A 80 5.94 6.26 10.92
CA MET A 80 5.75 7.55 10.29
C MET A 80 6.11 7.50 8.80
N LEU A 81 5.36 8.20 7.97
CA LEU A 81 5.70 8.39 6.59
C LEU A 81 6.92 9.35 6.49
N ALA A 82 8.03 8.85 5.95
CA ALA A 82 9.28 9.59 5.93
C ALA A 82 9.32 10.79 4.95
N ALA A 83 8.33 10.92 4.07
CA ALA A 83 8.25 12.02 3.12
C ALA A 83 7.74 13.29 3.79
N SER A 84 8.45 14.40 3.62
CA SER A 84 7.99 15.72 4.05
C SER A 84 7.34 16.46 2.89
N VAL A 85 6.08 16.89 3.04
CA VAL A 85 5.55 17.98 2.24
C VAL A 85 6.32 19.23 2.67
N LYS A 86 6.91 19.97 1.73
CA LYS A 86 7.31 21.35 1.99
C LYS A 86 6.03 22.15 2.24
N GLU A 87 5.55 22.14 3.48
CA GLU A 87 4.53 23.11 3.89
C GLU A 87 5.24 24.47 3.97
N SER A 88 4.83 25.40 3.11
CA SER A 88 5.21 26.80 3.22
C SER A 88 4.53 27.35 4.47
N GLY A 89 5.29 27.62 5.52
CA GLY A 89 4.83 28.18 6.78
C GLY A 89 5.23 27.36 8.01
N ASP A 90 5.19 27.98 9.16
CA ASP A 90 5.62 27.52 10.49
C ASP A 90 4.94 26.25 11.02
N ALA A 91 4.91 25.16 10.26
CA ALA A 91 4.45 23.88 10.75
C ALA A 91 5.47 23.33 11.76
N ASN A 92 5.09 23.33 13.04
CA ASN A 92 5.85 22.77 14.13
C ASN A 92 6.17 21.29 13.83
N GLU A 93 7.39 20.85 14.10
CA GLU A 93 7.89 19.48 13.87
C GLU A 93 6.99 18.42 14.53
N GLU A 94 6.41 18.71 15.69
CA GLU A 94 5.44 17.82 16.35
C GLU A 94 4.14 17.67 15.56
N THR A 95 3.68 18.75 14.91
CA THR A 95 2.47 18.71 14.08
C THR A 95 2.70 17.87 12.83
N VAL A 96 3.87 17.95 12.21
CA VAL A 96 4.27 17.12 11.07
C VAL A 96 4.38 15.66 11.49
N LYS A 97 5.03 15.36 12.62
CA LYS A 97 5.13 14.00 13.16
C LYS A 97 3.75 13.39 13.44
N ARG A 98 2.84 14.15 14.08
CA ARG A 98 1.48 13.69 14.35
C ARG A 98 0.69 13.40 13.08
N LYS A 99 0.81 14.24 12.05
CA LYS A 99 0.11 14.06 10.78
C LYS A 99 0.61 12.86 9.98
N SER A 100 1.86 12.47 10.15
CA SER A 100 2.51 11.42 9.35
C SER A 100 2.55 10.04 10.02
N LYS A 101 2.21 9.94 11.31
CA LYS A 101 2.21 8.67 12.05
C LYS A 101 0.89 7.94 11.85
N PHE A 102 0.96 6.76 11.23
CA PHE A 102 -0.18 5.86 11.11
C PHE A 102 -0.38 5.05 12.38
N GLU A 103 -1.64 4.88 12.77
CA GLU A 103 -2.09 3.93 13.79
C GLU A 103 -3.23 3.11 13.18
N VAL A 104 -2.92 1.87 12.83
CA VAL A 104 -3.81 0.96 12.12
C VAL A 104 -4.04 -0.28 12.95
N THR A 105 -5.31 -0.67 13.06
CA THR A 105 -5.70 -1.97 13.62
C THR A 105 -6.19 -2.86 12.49
N MET A 106 -5.81 -4.13 12.52
CA MET A 106 -6.36 -5.15 11.62
C MET A 106 -6.26 -6.55 12.25
N ASN A 107 -7.16 -7.40 11.83
CA ASN A 107 -7.20 -8.78 12.29
C ASN A 107 -6.39 -9.68 11.35
N TRP A 108 -5.10 -9.85 11.66
CA TRP A 108 -4.18 -10.67 10.88
C TRP A 108 -4.54 -12.16 10.92
N GLU A 109 -5.06 -12.68 12.04
CA GLU A 109 -5.53 -14.06 12.15
C GLU A 109 -6.66 -14.33 11.15
N LYS A 110 -7.65 -13.42 11.10
CA LYS A 110 -8.75 -13.51 10.15
C LYS A 110 -8.27 -13.43 8.71
N PHE A 111 -7.34 -12.52 8.39
CA PHE A 111 -6.79 -12.41 7.04
C PHE A 111 -5.98 -13.67 6.68
N ALA A 112 -5.16 -14.18 7.59
CA ALA A 112 -4.38 -15.39 7.35
C ALA A 112 -5.27 -16.63 7.16
N SER A 113 -6.41 -16.72 7.85
CA SER A 113 -7.33 -17.87 7.72
C SER A 113 -7.93 -18.04 6.32
N PHE A 114 -7.98 -17.00 5.49
CA PHE A 114 -8.37 -17.15 4.08
C PHE A 114 -7.43 -18.05 3.28
N PHE A 115 -6.23 -18.27 3.77
CA PHE A 115 -5.18 -19.03 3.11
C PHE A 115 -4.89 -20.37 3.78
N ASP A 116 -5.68 -20.82 4.77
CA ASP A 116 -5.42 -22.05 5.55
C ASP A 116 -5.44 -23.32 4.70
N SER A 117 -6.16 -23.30 3.57
CA SER A 117 -6.20 -24.43 2.61
C SER A 117 -4.93 -24.58 1.77
N PHE A 118 -4.05 -23.59 1.74
CA PHE A 118 -2.83 -23.63 0.95
C PHE A 118 -1.65 -24.11 1.78
N SER A 119 -0.80 -24.93 1.16
CA SER A 119 0.47 -25.35 1.77
C SER A 119 1.44 -24.16 1.93
N GLU A 120 2.49 -24.37 2.74
CA GLU A 120 3.53 -23.32 2.92
C GLU A 120 4.25 -22.97 1.61
N GLN A 121 4.38 -23.92 0.67
CA GLN A 121 4.98 -23.69 -0.64
C GLN A 121 4.08 -22.90 -1.59
N GLU A 122 2.76 -23.05 -1.47
CA GLU A 122 1.76 -22.39 -2.31
C GLU A 122 1.34 -21.01 -1.78
N LEU A 123 1.65 -20.74 -0.51
CA LEU A 123 1.16 -19.55 0.20
C LEU A 123 1.52 -18.23 -0.52
N THR A 124 2.74 -18.11 -1.03
CA THR A 124 3.20 -16.89 -1.70
C THR A 124 2.47 -16.65 -3.02
N GLU A 125 2.21 -17.72 -3.79
CA GLU A 125 1.45 -17.62 -5.04
C GLU A 125 -0.03 -17.34 -4.78
N ALA A 126 -0.62 -17.95 -3.74
CA ALA A 126 -2.00 -17.71 -3.33
C ALA A 126 -2.20 -16.25 -2.89
N LEU A 127 -1.28 -15.72 -2.06
CA LEU A 127 -1.29 -14.32 -1.65
C LEU A 127 -1.11 -13.37 -2.85
N ALA A 128 -0.17 -13.69 -3.74
CA ALA A 128 0.06 -12.90 -4.94
C ALA A 128 -1.19 -12.83 -5.84
N SER A 129 -1.84 -13.96 -6.07
CA SER A 129 -3.09 -14.03 -6.85
C SER A 129 -4.26 -13.30 -6.21
N HIS A 130 -4.28 -13.21 -4.87
CA HIS A 130 -5.30 -12.45 -4.13
C HIS A 130 -5.07 -10.94 -4.17
N LEU A 131 -3.81 -10.51 -4.13
CA LEU A 131 -3.45 -9.09 -3.97
C LEU A 131 -3.18 -8.37 -5.30
N ILE A 132 -2.73 -9.10 -6.32
CA ILE A 132 -2.20 -8.52 -7.56
C ILE A 132 -2.92 -9.12 -8.77
N GLN A 133 -3.37 -8.26 -9.67
CA GLN A 133 -4.17 -8.66 -10.82
C GLN A 133 -3.33 -8.99 -12.05
N VAL A 134 -2.07 -8.55 -12.06
CA VAL A 134 -1.16 -8.77 -13.19
C VAL A 134 -0.20 -9.93 -12.93
N PRO A 135 0.31 -10.60 -13.97
CA PRO A 135 1.30 -11.65 -13.80
C PRO A 135 2.58 -11.13 -13.13
N ILE A 136 3.09 -11.89 -12.16
CA ILE A 136 4.35 -11.60 -11.47
C ILE A 136 5.42 -12.55 -12.00
N ASN A 137 6.63 -12.02 -12.19
CA ASN A 137 7.77 -12.85 -12.60
C ASN A 137 8.09 -13.89 -11.51
N SER A 138 8.27 -15.16 -11.93
CA SER A 138 8.55 -16.29 -11.03
C SER A 138 9.85 -16.11 -10.21
N SER A 139 10.85 -15.40 -10.74
CA SER A 139 12.08 -15.09 -10.00
C SER A 139 11.81 -14.10 -8.87
N LEU A 140 10.96 -13.10 -9.11
CA LEU A 140 10.54 -12.13 -8.10
C LEU A 140 9.70 -12.79 -6.99
N LEU A 141 8.75 -13.68 -7.36
CA LEU A 141 7.98 -14.45 -6.37
C LEU A 141 8.88 -15.28 -5.46
N LYS A 142 9.91 -15.95 -6.01
CA LYS A 142 10.89 -16.70 -5.20
C LYS A 142 11.71 -15.78 -4.26
N GLN A 143 12.00 -14.55 -4.67
CA GLN A 143 12.69 -13.59 -3.81
C GLN A 143 11.79 -13.12 -2.67
N ILE A 144 10.51 -12.85 -2.96
CA ILE A 144 9.51 -12.48 -1.96
C ILE A 144 9.28 -13.62 -0.98
N ASP A 145 9.17 -14.86 -1.46
CA ASP A 145 9.00 -16.04 -0.62
C ASP A 145 10.13 -16.18 0.41
N LYS A 146 11.38 -15.95 0.00
CA LYS A 146 12.53 -15.93 0.91
C LYS A 146 12.48 -14.84 1.99
N GLN A 147 11.75 -13.75 1.77
CA GLN A 147 11.59 -12.70 2.78
C GLN A 147 10.59 -13.10 3.86
N GLY A 148 9.67 -14.01 3.56
CA GLY A 148 8.67 -14.53 4.49
C GLY A 148 9.20 -15.64 5.42
N ASN A 149 10.32 -15.41 6.12
CA ASN A 149 10.97 -16.40 7.00
C ASN A 149 10.53 -16.31 8.47
N ALA A 150 9.32 -15.86 8.73
CA ALA A 150 8.82 -15.78 10.11
C ALA A 150 8.49 -17.14 10.70
N SER A 151 8.70 -17.30 12.01
CA SER A 151 8.36 -18.49 12.78
C SER A 151 6.87 -18.53 13.16
N GLY A 152 5.99 -18.51 12.15
CA GLY A 152 4.53 -18.59 12.37
C GLY A 152 3.77 -18.12 11.14
N ARG A 153 2.67 -18.86 10.83
CA ARG A 153 1.90 -18.63 9.60
C ARG A 153 1.34 -17.22 9.49
N VAL A 154 0.77 -16.68 10.56
CA VAL A 154 0.20 -15.33 10.57
C VAL A 154 1.27 -14.28 10.29
N GLU A 155 2.42 -14.37 10.95
CA GLU A 155 3.51 -13.41 10.73
C GLU A 155 4.15 -13.57 9.34
N ARG A 156 4.21 -14.80 8.82
CA ARG A 156 4.64 -15.06 7.44
C ARG A 156 3.68 -14.43 6.43
N VAL A 157 2.36 -14.63 6.59
CA VAL A 157 1.32 -14.00 5.76
C VAL A 157 1.49 -12.48 5.77
N LYS A 158 1.70 -11.87 6.94
CA LYS A 158 1.93 -10.44 7.10
C LYS A 158 3.17 -9.97 6.33
N GLN A 159 4.31 -10.64 6.50
CA GLN A 159 5.55 -10.27 5.81
C GLN A 159 5.41 -10.38 4.28
N LEU A 160 4.80 -11.46 3.79
CA LEU A 160 4.54 -11.67 2.37
C LEU A 160 3.58 -10.63 1.80
N ALA A 161 2.49 -10.31 2.51
CA ALA A 161 1.54 -9.27 2.10
C ALA A 161 2.21 -7.90 1.99
N VAL A 162 3.04 -7.52 2.97
CA VAL A 162 3.83 -6.27 2.91
C VAL A 162 4.76 -6.25 1.70
N ALA A 163 5.48 -7.35 1.46
CA ALA A 163 6.40 -7.44 0.33
C ALA A 163 5.68 -7.35 -1.02
N LEU A 164 4.57 -8.09 -1.18
CA LEU A 164 3.75 -8.07 -2.40
C LEU A 164 3.11 -6.71 -2.66
N MET A 165 2.62 -6.03 -1.64
CA MET A 165 2.03 -4.69 -1.80
C MET A 165 3.08 -3.60 -2.06
N SER A 166 4.37 -3.89 -1.82
CA SER A 166 5.48 -2.95 -2.01
C SER A 166 6.14 -3.04 -3.39
N ILE A 167 5.67 -3.91 -4.29
CA ILE A 167 6.22 -4.04 -5.65
C ILE A 167 5.45 -3.20 -6.68
N PRO A 168 6.05 -2.88 -7.84
CA PRO A 168 5.39 -2.09 -8.90
C PRO A 168 4.10 -2.72 -9.42
N GLU A 169 4.02 -4.05 -9.51
CA GLU A 169 2.86 -4.80 -10.00
C GLU A 169 1.61 -4.57 -9.13
N TYR A 170 1.77 -4.25 -7.86
CA TYR A 170 0.66 -3.86 -6.99
C TYR A 170 0.10 -2.48 -7.30
N GLN A 171 0.86 -1.61 -7.98
CA GLN A 171 0.47 -0.23 -8.28
C GLN A 171 -0.50 -0.12 -9.47
N VAL A 172 -0.74 -1.21 -10.18
CA VAL A 172 -1.61 -1.26 -11.37
C VAL A 172 -2.87 -2.09 -11.12
N CYS A 173 -3.91 -1.87 -11.94
CA CYS A 173 -5.19 -2.60 -11.93
C CYS A 173 -5.74 -2.81 -13.35
#